data_6ab70bbdeed6c1d2ff170b377e25f7d4
#
_entry.id   6ab70bbdeed6c1d2ff170b377e25f7d4
#
_cell.length_a   1.000
_cell.length_b   1.000
_cell.length_c   1.000
_cell.angle_alpha   90.00
_cell.angle_beta   90.00
_cell.angle_gamma   90.00
#
_symmetry.space_group_name_H-M   'P 1'
#
loop_
_entity.id
_entity.type
_entity.pdbx_description
1 polymer ?
#
loop_
_entity_poly.entity_id
_entity_poly.type
_entity_poly.pdbx_seq_one_letter_code
_entity_poly.pdbx_strand_id
1 'polypeptide(L)' 'MICIKADIPKELSDIDDELKAIYHSKDTVCFFLFKNKEQRDEFVEKTKGMLKIERETIYQEYLS' A
#
# COMPACT_ATOMS: atom_id res chain seq x y z
N MET A 1 -4.51 5.08 -1.63
CA MET A 1 -4.57 4.00 -0.66
C MET A 1 -5.97 3.46 -0.53
N ILE A 2 -6.12 2.16 -0.54
CA ILE A 2 -7.43 1.49 -0.42
C ILE A 2 -7.42 0.64 0.85
N CYS A 3 -8.34 0.92 1.76
CA CYS A 3 -8.44 0.15 3.01
C CYS A 3 -9.75 -0.63 3.05
N ILE A 4 -9.62 -1.92 3.36
CA ILE A 4 -10.73 -2.88 3.31
C ILE A 4 -10.99 -3.44 4.71
N LYS A 5 -12.25 -3.46 5.14
CA LYS A 5 -12.66 -4.01 6.43
C LYS A 5 -13.28 -5.41 6.31
N ALA A 6 -13.61 -5.80 5.10
CA ALA A 6 -14.26 -7.08 4.81
C ALA A 6 -13.39 -7.91 3.88
N ASP A 7 -14.02 -8.77 3.09
CA ASP A 7 -13.28 -9.60 2.14
C ASP A 7 -12.59 -8.74 1.08
N ILE A 8 -11.38 -9.14 0.72
CA ILE A 8 -10.59 -8.42 -0.29
C ILE A 8 -11.21 -8.64 -1.67
N PRO A 9 -11.53 -7.56 -2.41
CA PRO A 9 -12.04 -7.69 -3.77
C PRO A 9 -11.06 -8.43 -4.66
N LYS A 10 -11.59 -9.21 -5.58
CA LYS A 10 -10.77 -9.98 -6.51
C LYS A 10 -9.82 -9.08 -7.31
N GLU A 11 -10.29 -7.91 -7.69
CA GLU A 11 -9.48 -6.95 -8.45
C GLU A 11 -8.19 -6.58 -7.74
N LEU A 12 -8.24 -6.45 -6.40
CA LEU A 12 -7.05 -6.16 -5.62
C LEU A 12 -6.17 -7.40 -5.44
N SER A 13 -6.80 -8.56 -5.26
CA SER A 13 -6.07 -9.83 -5.16
C SER A 13 -5.31 -10.16 -6.42
N ASP A 14 -5.88 -9.82 -7.58
CA ASP A 14 -5.29 -10.14 -8.88
C ASP A 14 -4.11 -9.25 -9.25
N ILE A 15 -3.94 -8.13 -8.55
CA ILE A 15 -2.80 -7.27 -8.80
C ILE A 15 -1.51 -7.98 -8.37
N ASP A 16 -0.49 -7.89 -9.21
CA ASP A 16 0.81 -8.50 -8.95
C ASP A 16 1.35 -8.04 -7.58
N ASP A 17 1.82 -8.99 -6.79
CA ASP A 17 2.36 -8.70 -5.46
C ASP A 17 3.53 -7.72 -5.52
N GLU A 18 4.24 -7.68 -6.63
CA GLU A 18 5.36 -6.76 -6.81
C GLU A 18 4.92 -5.31 -6.97
N LEU A 19 3.64 -5.09 -7.27
CA LEU A 19 3.09 -3.76 -7.54
C LEU A 19 2.24 -3.22 -6.39
N LYS A 20 2.17 -3.94 -5.29
CA LYS A 20 1.35 -3.51 -4.16
C LYS A 20 2.10 -3.70 -2.85
N ALA A 21 1.83 -2.80 -1.90
CA ALA A 21 2.29 -2.92 -0.53
C ALA A 21 1.05 -3.08 0.35
N ILE A 22 1.05 -4.11 1.19
CA ILE A 22 -0.11 -4.46 2.01
C ILE A 22 0.24 -4.23 3.47
N TYR A 23 -0.58 -3.44 4.16
CA TYR A 23 -0.39 -3.18 5.58
C TYR A 23 -1.64 -3.58 6.35
N HIS A 24 -1.45 -4.39 7.37
CA HIS A 24 -2.53 -4.81 8.24
C HIS A 24 -2.62 -3.90 9.44
N SER A 25 -3.83 -3.45 9.74
CA SER A 25 -4.10 -2.78 11.00
C SER A 25 -5.18 -3.58 11.71
N LYS A 26 -5.60 -3.11 12.89
CA LYS A 26 -6.46 -3.89 13.77
C LYS A 26 -7.72 -4.43 13.10
N ASP A 27 -8.37 -3.60 12.32
CA ASP A 27 -9.66 -3.94 11.71
C ASP A 27 -9.65 -3.85 10.19
N THR A 28 -8.51 -3.47 9.60
CA THR A 28 -8.46 -3.21 8.16
C THR A 28 -7.18 -3.73 7.53
N VAL A 29 -7.24 -3.93 6.22
CA VAL A 29 -6.06 -4.21 5.40
C VAL A 29 -5.98 -3.09 4.39
N CYS A 30 -4.86 -2.38 4.36
CA CYS A 30 -4.67 -1.24 3.46
C CYS A 30 -3.69 -1.59 2.34
N PHE A 31 -4.06 -1.21 1.13
CA PHE A 31 -3.27 -1.48 -0.08
C PHE A 31 -2.73 -0.18 -0.66
N PHE A 32 -1.43 -0.18 -0.96
CA PHE A 32 -0.77 0.90 -1.69
C PHE A 32 -0.34 0.34 -3.04
N LEU A 33 -0.79 0.96 -4.13
CA LEU A 33 -0.54 0.46 -5.47
C LEU A 33 0.51 1.32 -6.19
N PHE A 34 1.38 0.67 -6.95
CA PHE A 34 2.51 1.32 -7.62
C PHE A 34 2.58 0.93 -9.09
N LYS A 35 3.30 1.73 -9.87
CA LYS A 35 3.47 1.50 -11.30
C LYS A 35 4.49 0.42 -11.60
N ASN A 36 5.46 0.22 -10.70
CA ASN A 36 6.50 -0.78 -10.88
C ASN A 36 7.04 -1.23 -9.52
N LYS A 37 7.83 -2.30 -9.57
CA LYS A 37 8.40 -2.90 -8.37
C LYS A 37 9.36 -1.95 -7.64
N GLU A 38 10.11 -1.17 -8.39
CA GLU A 38 11.09 -0.24 -7.82
C GLU A 38 10.42 0.80 -6.93
N GLN A 39 9.31 1.37 -7.38
CA GLN A 39 8.54 2.32 -6.59
C GLN A 39 7.99 1.66 -5.32
N ARG A 40 7.47 0.46 -5.46
CA ARG A 40 6.93 -0.28 -4.32
C ARG A 40 8.01 -0.54 -3.28
N ASP A 41 9.18 -1.03 -3.71
CA ASP A 41 10.28 -1.33 -2.81
C ASP A 41 10.81 -0.07 -2.13
N GLU A 42 10.92 1.02 -2.87
CA GLU A 42 11.34 2.30 -2.32
C GLU A 42 10.36 2.80 -1.25
N PHE A 43 9.06 2.70 -1.53
CA PHE A 43 8.04 3.11 -0.58
C PHE A 43 8.14 2.30 0.72
N VAL A 44 8.25 0.99 0.60
CA VAL A 44 8.35 0.12 1.77
C VAL A 44 9.57 0.49 2.61
N GLU A 45 10.69 0.75 1.96
CA GLU A 45 11.93 1.10 2.66
C GLU A 45 11.82 2.46 3.34
N LYS A 46 11.30 3.47 2.64
CA LYS A 46 11.14 4.82 3.17
C LYS A 46 10.19 4.89 4.36
N THR A 47 9.20 4.02 4.38
CA THR A 47 8.13 4.10 5.37
C THR A 47 8.26 3.12 6.53
N LYS A 48 9.40 2.47 6.67
CA LYS A 48 9.65 1.57 7.79
C LYS A 48 9.52 2.33 9.10
N GLY A 49 8.72 1.78 10.00
CA GLY A 49 8.51 2.38 11.31
C GLY A 49 7.57 3.58 11.34
N MET A 50 7.05 3.99 10.21
CA MET A 50 6.13 5.11 10.15
C MET A 50 4.71 4.72 10.53
N LEU A 51 3.97 5.70 11.05
CA LEU A 51 2.54 5.52 11.32
C LEU A 51 1.75 5.57 10.02
N LYS A 52 0.51 5.08 10.06
CA LYS A 52 -0.36 5.05 8.88
C LYS A 52 -0.47 6.41 8.19
N ILE A 53 -0.68 7.47 8.96
CA ILE A 53 -0.86 8.80 8.39
C ILE A 53 0.41 9.29 7.70
N GLU A 54 1.57 8.92 8.24
CA GLU A 54 2.85 9.27 7.63
C GLU A 54 3.04 8.52 6.31
N ARG A 55 2.66 7.25 6.27
CA ARG A 55 2.71 6.47 5.04
C ARG A 55 1.83 7.07 3.96
N GLU A 56 0.63 7.51 4.32
CA GLU A 56 -0.28 8.15 3.37
C GLU A 56 0.33 9.41 2.78
N THR A 57 1.01 10.19 3.60
CA THR A 57 1.66 11.42 3.16
C THR A 57 2.75 11.11 2.14
N ILE A 58 3.59 10.13 2.43
CA ILE A 58 4.65 9.71 1.51
C ILE A 58 4.06 9.15 0.21
N TYR A 59 2.98 8.38 0.31
CA TYR A 59 2.34 7.79 -0.86
C TYR A 59 1.84 8.82 -1.86
N GLN A 60 1.41 9.99 -1.39
CA GLN A 60 0.96 11.06 -2.28
C GLN A 60 2.03 11.45 -3.30
N GLU A 61 3.29 11.32 -2.94
CA GLU A 61 4.40 11.62 -3.85
C GLU A 61 4.40 10.72 -5.08
N TYR A 62 3.90 9.50 -4.95
CA TYR A 62 3.85 8.54 -6.05
C TYR A 62 2.61 8.69 -6.93
N LEU A 63 1.63 9.44 -6.46
CA LEU A 63 0.38 9.66 -7.19
C LEU A 63 0.42 10.92 -8.07
N SER A 64 1.34 11.80 -7.81
CA SER A 64 1.43 13.08 -8.52
C SER A 64 2.34 13.04 -9.74
#